data_2f296e6dbc75fe03f819d70d14cf7602
#
_entry.id   2f296e6dbc75fe03f819d70d14cf7602
#
_cell.length_a   1.000
_cell.length_b   1.000
_cell.length_c   1.000
_cell.angle_alpha   90.00
_cell.angle_beta   90.00
_cell.angle_gamma   90.00
#
_symmetry.space_group_name_H-M   'P 1'
#
loop_
_entity.id
_entity.type
_entity.pdbx_description
1 polymer ?
#
loop_
_entity_poly.entity_id
_entity_poly.type
_entity_poly.pdbx_seq_one_letter_code
_entity_poly.pdbx_strand_id
1 'polypeptide(L)'
;MDINFLDPIWLTLQLACVTVMILLAIGTPMAWWLAHTRSKLRVGIEAVVALPLVLPPTVLGFYLLILMGPNGWIGGPVKELTGSPLSFTFTGLVFASTLYSLPFVVQPLQSNFESIGIAPMETAASLRASKWDAFFSVVLPLSRRGYLTATVLGFAHTLGEFGVVLMVGGNIPGKTKVISIEIYDRVEVLEYTQAHILSAGLLLFSFLILLTVYSINKKLPVHVS
;
A
#
# COMPACT_ATOMS: atom_id res chain seq x y z
N MET A 1 23.01 26.06 0.69
CA MET A 1 21.79 25.30 0.33
C MET A 1 21.25 24.71 1.62
N ASP A 2 20.18 25.31 2.14
CA ASP A 2 19.53 24.76 3.30
C ASP A 2 18.91 23.42 2.91
N ILE A 3 19.50 22.33 3.42
CA ILE A 3 19.09 20.98 3.10
C ILE A 3 17.84 20.72 3.97
N ASN A 4 16.68 20.94 3.39
CA ASN A 4 15.43 20.67 4.08
C ASN A 4 15.10 19.17 3.98
N PHE A 5 15.69 18.36 4.89
CA PHE A 5 15.41 16.92 4.97
C PHE A 5 13.96 16.60 5.36
N LEU A 6 13.22 17.61 5.85
CA LEU A 6 11.84 17.43 6.30
C LEU A 6 10.88 17.17 5.14
N ASP A 7 11.11 17.79 3.98
CA ASP A 7 10.21 17.66 2.84
C ASP A 7 10.12 16.22 2.30
N PRO A 8 11.25 15.50 2.02
CA PRO A 8 11.19 14.11 1.60
C PRO A 8 10.58 13.17 2.64
N ILE A 9 10.86 13.41 3.94
CA ILE A 9 10.26 12.63 5.04
C ILE A 9 8.75 12.83 5.07
N TRP A 10 8.31 14.08 5.06
CA TRP A 10 6.89 14.42 5.10
C TRP A 10 6.13 13.86 3.89
N LEU A 11 6.69 14.03 2.70
CA LEU A 11 6.10 13.51 1.47
C LEU A 11 5.99 11.98 1.49
N THR A 12 7.01 11.28 2.01
CA THR A 12 6.98 9.82 2.16
C THR A 12 5.89 9.37 3.12
N LEU A 13 5.75 10.04 4.27
CA LEU A 13 4.70 9.73 5.24
C LEU A 13 3.31 9.99 4.68
N GLN A 14 3.12 11.11 3.97
CA GLN A 14 1.87 11.40 3.29
C GLN A 14 1.55 10.34 2.24
N LEU A 15 2.52 9.96 1.41
CA LEU A 15 2.35 8.93 0.40
C LEU A 15 1.94 7.60 1.04
N ALA A 16 2.66 7.15 2.06
CA ALA A 16 2.37 5.89 2.75
C ALA A 16 0.98 5.90 3.42
N CYS A 17 0.62 6.97 4.12
CA CYS A 17 -0.68 7.09 4.77
C CYS A 17 -1.84 7.08 3.75
N VAL A 18 -1.75 7.92 2.70
CA VAL A 18 -2.81 8.00 1.69
C VAL A 18 -2.94 6.69 0.93
N THR A 19 -1.83 6.10 0.51
CA THR A 19 -1.80 4.80 -0.19
C THR A 19 -2.45 3.70 0.66
N VAL A 20 -2.10 3.59 1.95
CA VAL A 20 -2.68 2.57 2.83
C VAL A 20 -4.17 2.78 3.05
N MET A 21 -4.63 4.01 3.22
CA MET A 21 -6.08 4.29 3.33
C MET A 21 -6.84 3.84 2.09
N ILE A 22 -6.32 4.14 0.90
CA ILE A 22 -6.92 3.71 -0.36
C ILE A 22 -6.88 2.17 -0.47
N LEU A 23 -5.73 1.56 -0.15
CA LEU A 23 -5.57 0.11 -0.19
C LEU A 23 -6.53 -0.62 0.76
N LEU A 24 -6.76 -0.11 1.96
CA LEU A 24 -7.75 -0.68 2.89
C LEU A 24 -9.16 -0.53 2.34
N ALA A 25 -9.49 0.60 1.73
CA ALA A 25 -10.82 0.86 1.16
C ALA A 25 -11.13 -0.07 -0.03
N ILE A 26 -10.19 -0.24 -0.98
CA ILE A 26 -10.38 -1.09 -2.17
C ILE A 26 -9.99 -2.55 -1.90
N GLY A 27 -8.98 -2.79 -1.09
CA GLY A 27 -8.46 -4.13 -0.76
C GLY A 27 -9.41 -4.93 0.11
N THR A 28 -10.15 -4.29 1.02
CA THR A 28 -11.14 -4.97 1.87
C THR A 28 -12.22 -5.68 1.05
N PRO A 29 -12.98 -5.03 0.16
CA PRO A 29 -13.98 -5.72 -0.65
C PRO A 29 -13.36 -6.73 -1.61
N MET A 30 -12.16 -6.44 -2.15
CA MET A 30 -11.45 -7.39 -3.02
C MET A 30 -11.03 -8.64 -2.25
N ALA A 31 -10.39 -8.49 -1.10
CA ALA A 31 -9.97 -9.61 -0.24
C ALA A 31 -11.17 -10.43 0.26
N TRP A 32 -12.26 -9.75 0.63
CA TRP A 32 -13.50 -10.40 1.03
C TRP A 32 -14.09 -11.25 -0.10
N TRP A 33 -14.15 -10.68 -1.30
CA TRP A 33 -14.64 -11.41 -2.47
C TRP A 33 -13.74 -12.60 -2.80
N LEU A 34 -12.42 -12.42 -2.81
CA LEU A 34 -11.45 -13.49 -3.06
C LEU A 34 -11.56 -14.63 -2.04
N ALA A 35 -11.76 -14.31 -0.76
CA ALA A 35 -11.88 -15.30 0.31
C ALA A 35 -13.14 -16.20 0.17
N HIS A 36 -14.24 -15.66 -0.38
CA HIS A 36 -15.53 -16.36 -0.36
C HIS A 36 -16.04 -16.79 -1.74
N THR A 37 -15.38 -16.35 -2.83
CA THR A 37 -15.85 -16.68 -4.19
C THR A 37 -15.47 -18.11 -4.60
N ARG A 38 -16.38 -18.76 -5.32
CA ARG A 38 -16.14 -20.05 -6.01
C ARG A 38 -15.92 -19.85 -7.52
N SER A 39 -15.80 -18.63 -7.99
CA SER A 39 -15.63 -18.32 -9.41
C SER A 39 -14.27 -18.78 -9.92
N LYS A 40 -14.22 -19.26 -11.15
CA LYS A 40 -12.96 -19.57 -11.85
C LYS A 40 -12.07 -18.34 -12.08
N LEU A 41 -12.67 -17.12 -12.05
CA LEU A 41 -11.95 -15.86 -12.15
C LEU A 41 -11.05 -15.58 -10.94
N ARG A 42 -11.28 -16.24 -9.80
CA ARG A 42 -10.47 -16.10 -8.58
C ARG A 42 -8.99 -16.22 -8.87
N VAL A 43 -8.59 -17.32 -9.51
CA VAL A 43 -7.17 -17.61 -9.80
C VAL A 43 -6.53 -16.52 -10.66
N GLY A 44 -7.25 -16.02 -11.68
CA GLY A 44 -6.75 -14.94 -12.52
C GLY A 44 -6.58 -13.62 -11.76
N ILE A 45 -7.54 -13.27 -10.90
CA ILE A 45 -7.46 -12.04 -10.10
C ILE A 45 -6.37 -12.15 -9.03
N GLU A 46 -6.25 -13.31 -8.35
CA GLU A 46 -5.14 -13.56 -7.40
C GLU A 46 -3.78 -13.41 -8.09
N ALA A 47 -3.62 -13.95 -9.30
CA ALA A 47 -2.40 -13.80 -10.08
C ALA A 47 -2.11 -12.34 -10.41
N VAL A 48 -3.11 -11.56 -10.83
CA VAL A 48 -2.96 -10.12 -11.12
C VAL A 48 -2.59 -9.34 -9.85
N VAL A 49 -3.25 -9.62 -8.73
CA VAL A 49 -2.92 -8.98 -7.43
C VAL A 49 -1.49 -9.31 -7.00
N ALA A 50 -1.02 -10.53 -7.27
CA ALA A 50 0.33 -10.97 -6.89
C ALA A 50 1.43 -10.52 -7.86
N LEU A 51 1.11 -10.04 -9.07
CA LEU A 51 2.10 -9.62 -10.07
C LEU A 51 3.17 -8.67 -9.53
N PRO A 52 2.83 -7.65 -8.71
CA PRO A 52 3.84 -6.73 -8.17
C PRO A 52 4.92 -7.40 -7.32
N LEU A 53 4.64 -8.57 -6.72
CA LEU A 53 5.63 -9.30 -5.92
C LEU A 53 6.74 -9.94 -6.77
N VAL A 54 6.44 -10.24 -8.02
CA VAL A 54 7.34 -10.97 -8.93
C VAL A 54 8.02 -10.03 -9.92
N LEU A 55 7.32 -8.99 -10.35
CA LEU A 55 7.86 -8.05 -11.33
C LEU A 55 8.94 -7.14 -10.70
N PRO A 56 10.06 -6.93 -11.40
CA PRO A 56 11.00 -5.87 -10.99
C PRO A 56 10.27 -4.52 -10.88
N PRO A 57 10.54 -3.75 -9.81
CA PRO A 57 9.89 -2.44 -9.61
C PRO A 57 10.03 -1.49 -10.80
N THR A 58 11.16 -1.53 -11.49
CA THR A 58 11.43 -0.72 -12.68
C THR A 58 10.55 -1.10 -13.86
N VAL A 59 10.23 -2.40 -14.04
CA VAL A 59 9.34 -2.88 -15.11
C VAL A 59 7.92 -2.38 -14.87
N LEU A 60 7.41 -2.56 -13.65
CA LEU A 60 6.08 -2.08 -13.31
C LEU A 60 6.01 -0.55 -13.41
N GLY A 61 7.01 0.16 -12.87
CA GLY A 61 7.12 1.61 -12.95
C GLY A 61 7.13 2.14 -14.38
N PHE A 62 7.85 1.47 -15.28
CA PHE A 62 7.88 1.82 -16.71
C PHE A 62 6.49 1.70 -17.36
N TYR A 63 5.79 0.59 -17.17
CA TYR A 63 4.44 0.44 -17.73
C TYR A 63 3.45 1.44 -17.12
N LEU A 64 3.55 1.72 -15.83
CA LEU A 64 2.72 2.74 -15.18
C LEU A 64 3.05 4.14 -15.70
N LEU A 65 4.32 4.46 -15.95
CA LEU A 65 4.71 5.73 -16.54
C LEU A 65 4.08 5.93 -17.93
N ILE A 66 4.09 4.90 -18.78
CA ILE A 66 3.43 4.96 -20.10
C ILE A 66 1.92 5.13 -19.93
N LEU A 67 1.30 4.36 -19.06
CA LEU A 67 -0.14 4.36 -18.82
C LEU A 67 -0.63 5.72 -18.30
N MET A 68 0.13 6.37 -17.42
CA MET A 68 -0.20 7.65 -16.78
C MET A 68 0.39 8.86 -17.51
N GLY A 69 1.22 8.64 -18.50
CA GLY A 69 1.79 9.71 -19.33
C GLY A 69 0.73 10.47 -20.13
N PRO A 70 1.12 11.62 -20.71
CA PRO A 70 0.17 12.53 -21.39
C PRO A 70 -0.57 11.91 -22.58
N ASN A 71 -0.06 10.83 -23.16
CA ASN A 71 -0.66 10.09 -24.27
C ASN A 71 -1.09 8.67 -23.83
N GLY A 72 -1.01 8.35 -22.53
CA GLY A 72 -1.41 7.06 -21.99
C GLY A 72 -2.92 6.92 -21.82
N TRP A 73 -3.38 5.68 -21.70
CA TRP A 73 -4.82 5.39 -21.60
C TRP A 73 -5.48 6.00 -20.36
N ILE A 74 -4.75 6.19 -19.25
CA ILE A 74 -5.26 6.87 -18.05
C ILE A 74 -4.82 8.33 -18.05
N GLY A 75 -3.55 8.60 -18.34
CA GLY A 75 -2.99 9.95 -18.26
C GLY A 75 -3.54 10.91 -19.32
N GLY A 76 -3.88 10.41 -20.52
CA GLY A 76 -4.50 11.22 -21.57
C GLY A 76 -5.84 11.83 -21.16
N PRO A 77 -6.86 11.03 -20.81
CA PRO A 77 -8.15 11.55 -20.32
C PRO A 77 -8.02 12.44 -19.07
N VAL A 78 -7.13 12.09 -18.13
CA VAL A 78 -6.90 12.94 -16.95
C VAL A 78 -6.33 14.29 -17.34
N LYS A 79 -5.37 14.31 -18.29
CA LYS A 79 -4.79 15.57 -18.79
C LYS A 79 -5.85 16.45 -19.48
N GLU A 80 -6.76 15.86 -20.24
CA GLU A 80 -7.86 16.61 -20.88
C GLU A 80 -8.79 17.24 -19.85
N LEU A 81 -9.05 16.55 -18.73
CA LEU A 81 -9.93 17.03 -17.66
C LEU A 81 -9.26 18.02 -16.70
N THR A 82 -7.99 17.80 -16.36
CA THR A 82 -7.28 18.55 -15.30
C THR A 82 -6.22 19.52 -15.84
N GLY A 83 -5.89 19.45 -17.13
CA GLY A 83 -4.83 20.26 -17.75
C GLY A 83 -3.42 19.73 -17.54
N SER A 84 -3.21 18.67 -16.73
CA SER A 84 -1.89 18.11 -16.44
C SER A 84 -1.90 16.57 -16.40
N PRO A 85 -0.80 15.90 -16.86
CA PRO A 85 -0.72 14.45 -16.79
C PRO A 85 -0.59 13.98 -15.34
N LEU A 86 -0.92 12.71 -15.09
CA LEU A 86 -0.73 12.08 -13.78
C LEU A 86 0.74 11.79 -13.46
N SER A 87 1.54 11.47 -14.47
CA SER A 87 2.98 11.24 -14.29
C SER A 87 3.66 12.50 -13.70
N PHE A 88 4.67 12.29 -12.86
CA PHE A 88 5.43 13.34 -12.19
C PHE A 88 4.61 14.22 -11.23
N THR A 89 3.52 13.65 -10.69
CA THR A 89 2.67 14.30 -9.67
C THR A 89 2.54 13.42 -8.44
N PHE A 90 2.18 14.02 -7.29
CA PHE A 90 1.89 13.27 -6.06
C PHE A 90 0.72 12.28 -6.26
N THR A 91 -0.32 12.68 -6.97
CA THR A 91 -1.46 11.80 -7.30
C THR A 91 -1.02 10.60 -8.13
N GLY A 92 -0.11 10.80 -9.09
CA GLY A 92 0.50 9.71 -9.84
C GLY A 92 1.31 8.76 -8.97
N LEU A 93 2.07 9.28 -8.00
CA LEU A 93 2.76 8.46 -7.00
C LEU A 93 1.78 7.61 -6.20
N VAL A 94 0.72 8.21 -5.68
CA VAL A 94 -0.32 7.50 -4.91
C VAL A 94 -0.94 6.37 -5.74
N PHE A 95 -1.27 6.63 -7.01
CA PHE A 95 -1.81 5.61 -7.91
C PHE A 95 -0.82 4.46 -8.13
N ALA A 96 0.43 4.78 -8.42
CA ALA A 96 1.48 3.77 -8.66
C ALA A 96 1.77 2.95 -7.40
N SER A 97 1.93 3.60 -6.25
CA SER A 97 2.16 2.95 -4.96
C SER A 97 0.97 2.09 -4.53
N THR A 98 -0.27 2.51 -4.83
CA THR A 98 -1.46 1.71 -4.58
C THR A 98 -1.42 0.40 -5.36
N LEU A 99 -1.07 0.42 -6.65
CA LEU A 99 -0.97 -0.79 -7.44
C LEU A 99 0.19 -1.68 -7.01
N TYR A 100 1.34 -1.08 -6.71
CA TYR A 100 2.54 -1.82 -6.32
C TYR A 100 2.42 -2.44 -4.92
N SER A 101 1.78 -1.75 -3.98
CA SER A 101 1.58 -2.24 -2.61
C SER A 101 0.30 -3.08 -2.43
N LEU A 102 -0.50 -3.27 -3.48
CA LEU A 102 -1.78 -3.99 -3.43
C LEU A 102 -1.69 -5.39 -2.79
N PRO A 103 -0.72 -6.26 -3.16
CA PRO A 103 -0.62 -7.59 -2.59
C PRO A 103 -0.35 -7.58 -1.08
N PHE A 104 0.37 -6.58 -0.57
CA PHE A 104 0.72 -6.47 0.84
C PHE A 104 -0.47 -6.15 1.75
N VAL A 105 -1.58 -5.71 1.17
CA VAL A 105 -2.83 -5.48 1.90
C VAL A 105 -3.86 -6.55 1.58
N VAL A 106 -4.05 -6.91 0.31
CA VAL A 106 -5.08 -7.85 -0.10
C VAL A 106 -4.80 -9.26 0.42
N GLN A 107 -3.58 -9.77 0.30
CA GLN A 107 -3.27 -11.15 0.70
C GLN A 107 -3.43 -11.40 2.22
N PRO A 108 -2.92 -10.55 3.13
CA PRO A 108 -3.16 -10.72 4.56
C PRO A 108 -4.64 -10.63 4.94
N LEU A 109 -5.39 -9.72 4.32
CA LEU A 109 -6.84 -9.61 4.55
C LEU A 109 -7.57 -10.84 4.03
N GLN A 110 -7.26 -11.31 2.83
CA GLN A 110 -7.85 -12.53 2.25
C GLN A 110 -7.60 -13.73 3.15
N SER A 111 -6.36 -14.00 3.55
CA SER A 111 -5.99 -15.09 4.44
C SER A 111 -6.72 -14.99 5.79
N ASN A 112 -6.86 -13.79 6.33
CA ASN A 112 -7.62 -13.58 7.56
C ASN A 112 -9.10 -13.88 7.38
N PHE A 113 -9.75 -13.40 6.30
CA PHE A 113 -11.16 -13.69 6.01
C PHE A 113 -11.40 -15.18 5.75
N GLU A 114 -10.48 -15.87 5.06
CA GLU A 114 -10.54 -17.32 4.88
C GLU A 114 -10.48 -18.07 6.21
N SER A 115 -9.64 -17.61 7.15
CA SER A 115 -9.53 -18.22 8.47
C SER A 115 -10.77 -18.04 9.35
N ILE A 116 -11.47 -16.93 9.22
CA ILE A 116 -12.74 -16.66 9.92
C ILE A 116 -13.87 -17.49 9.30
N GLY A 117 -13.85 -17.69 8.00
CA GLY A 117 -14.86 -18.42 7.26
C GLY A 117 -16.21 -17.70 7.19
N ILE A 118 -17.25 -18.39 6.74
CA ILE A 118 -18.59 -17.81 6.53
C ILE A 118 -19.52 -18.00 7.73
N ALA A 119 -19.23 -18.91 8.65
CA ALA A 119 -20.08 -19.27 9.77
C ALA A 119 -20.53 -18.08 10.65
N PRO A 120 -19.69 -17.09 10.99
CA PRO A 120 -20.12 -15.92 11.74
C PRO A 120 -21.18 -15.08 10.99
N MET A 121 -21.06 -14.99 9.66
CA MET A 121 -22.05 -14.30 8.82
C MET A 121 -23.40 -15.04 8.78
N GLU A 122 -23.37 -16.38 8.68
CA GLU A 122 -24.57 -17.22 8.70
C GLU A 122 -25.29 -17.15 10.06
N THR A 123 -24.52 -17.14 11.15
CA THR A 123 -25.05 -16.96 12.50
C THR A 123 -25.74 -15.59 12.64
N ALA A 124 -25.10 -14.51 12.20
CA ALA A 124 -25.69 -13.18 12.23
C ALA A 124 -26.96 -13.10 11.35
N ALA A 125 -26.96 -13.75 10.18
CA ALA A 125 -28.14 -13.82 9.31
C ALA A 125 -29.31 -14.56 9.97
N SER A 126 -29.06 -15.61 10.77
CA SER A 126 -30.07 -16.32 11.54
C SER A 126 -30.75 -15.41 12.59
N LEU A 127 -30.02 -14.40 13.06
CA LEU A 127 -30.51 -13.34 13.95
C LEU A 127 -31.13 -12.15 13.20
N ARG A 128 -31.40 -12.29 11.90
CA ARG A 128 -31.96 -11.25 11.01
C ARG A 128 -31.03 -10.02 10.80
N ALA A 129 -29.73 -10.11 11.07
CA ALA A 129 -28.80 -9.04 10.75
C ALA A 129 -28.66 -8.86 9.24
N SER A 130 -28.60 -7.63 8.76
CA SER A 130 -28.27 -7.33 7.37
C SER A 130 -26.81 -7.70 7.07
N LYS A 131 -26.48 -7.89 5.78
CA LYS A 131 -25.09 -8.20 5.37
C LYS A 131 -24.08 -7.14 5.82
N TRP A 132 -24.46 -5.88 5.76
CA TRP A 132 -23.62 -4.76 6.22
C TRP A 132 -23.47 -4.75 7.73
N ASP A 133 -24.56 -4.95 8.47
CA ASP A 133 -24.54 -5.04 9.92
C ASP A 133 -23.66 -6.21 10.38
N ALA A 134 -23.86 -7.41 9.82
CA ALA A 134 -23.06 -8.58 10.12
C ALA A 134 -21.54 -8.33 9.80
N PHE A 135 -21.25 -7.64 8.69
CA PHE A 135 -19.87 -7.33 8.35
C PHE A 135 -19.22 -6.39 9.38
N PHE A 136 -19.87 -5.26 9.71
CA PHE A 136 -19.30 -4.27 10.62
C PHE A 136 -19.33 -4.70 12.09
N SER A 137 -20.39 -5.42 12.51
CA SER A 137 -20.56 -5.80 13.92
C SER A 137 -19.90 -7.14 14.28
N VAL A 138 -19.62 -8.02 13.29
CA VAL A 138 -19.06 -9.35 13.55
C VAL A 138 -17.73 -9.55 12.83
N VAL A 139 -17.73 -9.46 11.49
CA VAL A 139 -16.51 -9.80 10.70
C VAL A 139 -15.38 -8.81 10.96
N LEU A 140 -15.65 -7.52 10.91
CA LEU A 140 -14.64 -6.48 11.10
C LEU A 140 -13.97 -6.55 12.48
N PRO A 141 -14.69 -6.73 13.59
CA PRO A 141 -14.06 -6.96 14.89
C PRO A 141 -13.23 -8.24 14.98
N LEU A 142 -13.68 -9.34 14.35
CA LEU A 142 -12.91 -10.59 14.29
C LEU A 142 -11.64 -10.44 13.44
N SER A 143 -11.69 -9.57 12.44
CA SER A 143 -10.59 -9.35 11.48
C SER A 143 -9.53 -8.35 11.95
N ARG A 144 -9.60 -7.82 13.18
CA ARG A 144 -8.69 -6.75 13.67
C ARG A 144 -7.21 -7.06 13.45
N ARG A 145 -6.80 -8.31 13.63
CA ARG A 145 -5.39 -8.73 13.41
C ARG A 145 -5.02 -8.69 11.94
N GLY A 146 -5.91 -9.15 11.07
CA GLY A 146 -5.72 -9.08 9.61
C GLY A 146 -5.56 -7.64 9.13
N TYR A 147 -6.44 -6.75 9.60
CA TYR A 147 -6.34 -5.31 9.29
C TYR A 147 -5.06 -4.68 9.82
N LEU A 148 -4.66 -5.01 11.06
CA LEU A 148 -3.41 -4.51 11.61
C LEU A 148 -2.21 -4.96 10.77
N THR A 149 -2.15 -6.25 10.42
CA THR A 149 -1.08 -6.81 9.59
C THR A 149 -1.07 -6.17 8.20
N ALA A 150 -2.22 -6.08 7.54
CA ALA A 150 -2.35 -5.46 6.23
C ALA A 150 -1.93 -3.98 6.21
N THR A 151 -2.38 -3.22 7.22
CA THR A 151 -2.01 -1.81 7.38
C THR A 151 -0.51 -1.64 7.49
N VAL A 152 0.13 -2.45 8.34
CA VAL A 152 1.57 -2.33 8.59
C VAL A 152 2.39 -2.78 7.41
N LEU A 153 2.03 -3.90 6.79
CA LEU A 153 2.76 -4.38 5.60
C LEU A 153 2.62 -3.40 4.43
N GLY A 154 1.41 -2.89 4.18
CA GLY A 154 1.19 -1.88 3.16
C GLY A 154 1.95 -0.59 3.43
N PHE A 155 1.94 -0.10 4.68
CA PHE A 155 2.66 1.10 5.09
C PHE A 155 4.17 0.92 4.97
N ALA A 156 4.72 -0.16 5.53
CA ALA A 156 6.15 -0.44 5.51
C ALA A 156 6.67 -0.65 4.08
N HIS A 157 5.88 -1.32 3.22
CA HIS A 157 6.22 -1.47 1.81
C HIS A 157 6.29 -0.12 1.08
N THR A 158 5.25 0.70 1.22
CA THR A 158 5.20 2.04 0.58
C THR A 158 6.31 2.96 1.11
N LEU A 159 6.67 2.83 2.40
CA LEU A 159 7.73 3.65 3.01
C LEU A 159 9.12 3.34 2.42
N GLY A 160 9.38 2.08 2.08
CA GLY A 160 10.63 1.62 1.47
C GLY A 160 10.64 1.61 -0.06
N GLU A 161 9.56 2.05 -0.70
CA GLU A 161 9.42 2.01 -2.14
C GLU A 161 10.40 2.98 -2.83
N PHE A 162 11.12 2.49 -3.86
CA PHE A 162 12.10 3.27 -4.61
C PHE A 162 11.86 3.20 -6.12
N GLY A 163 11.96 2.01 -6.72
CA GLY A 163 12.01 1.85 -8.17
C GLY A 163 10.77 2.36 -8.92
N VAL A 164 9.56 2.04 -8.42
CA VAL A 164 8.30 2.50 -9.02
C VAL A 164 8.13 4.00 -8.83
N VAL A 165 8.43 4.53 -7.62
CA VAL A 165 8.30 5.97 -7.31
C VAL A 165 9.25 6.80 -8.16
N LEU A 166 10.48 6.33 -8.35
CA LEU A 166 11.47 7.02 -9.18
C LEU A 166 11.01 7.08 -10.65
N MET A 167 10.51 5.96 -11.18
CA MET A 167 10.06 5.88 -12.58
C MET A 167 8.85 6.76 -12.85
N VAL A 168 7.87 6.76 -11.96
CA VAL A 168 6.58 7.47 -12.15
C VAL A 168 6.64 8.92 -11.68
N GLY A 169 7.36 9.16 -10.58
CA GLY A 169 7.46 10.47 -9.95
C GLY A 169 8.62 11.31 -10.45
N GLY A 170 9.66 10.67 -10.97
CA GLY A 170 10.95 11.32 -11.20
C GLY A 170 11.56 11.74 -9.86
N ASN A 171 12.45 12.72 -9.92
CA ASN A 171 13.17 13.23 -8.76
C ASN A 171 12.89 14.73 -8.60
N ILE A 172 11.63 15.11 -8.33
CA ILE A 172 11.23 16.51 -8.27
C ILE A 172 11.15 16.95 -6.80
N PRO A 173 12.07 17.82 -6.33
CA PRO A 173 12.09 18.32 -4.97
C PRO A 173 10.74 18.99 -4.59
N GLY A 174 10.24 18.67 -3.38
CA GLY A 174 8.99 19.21 -2.85
C GLY A 174 7.70 18.68 -3.51
N LYS A 175 7.79 17.81 -4.54
CA LYS A 175 6.61 17.26 -5.23
C LYS A 175 6.56 15.73 -5.23
N THR A 176 7.66 15.07 -5.61
CA THR A 176 7.70 13.61 -5.80
C THR A 176 8.95 12.97 -5.21
N LYS A 177 9.88 13.76 -4.70
CA LYS A 177 11.11 13.28 -4.10
C LYS A 177 10.86 12.71 -2.70
N VAL A 178 10.68 11.40 -2.61
CA VAL A 178 10.54 10.67 -1.34
C VAL A 178 11.90 10.37 -0.70
N ILE A 179 11.90 9.92 0.57
CA ILE A 179 13.12 9.69 1.33
C ILE A 179 14.06 8.64 0.68
N SER A 180 13.51 7.61 0.05
CA SER A 180 14.32 6.59 -0.66
C SER A 180 15.08 7.17 -1.86
N ILE A 181 14.48 8.12 -2.57
CA ILE A 181 15.13 8.86 -3.66
C ILE A 181 16.19 9.82 -3.10
N GLU A 182 15.89 10.53 -2.01
CA GLU A 182 16.88 11.42 -1.37
C GLU A 182 18.11 10.65 -0.89
N ILE A 183 17.92 9.46 -0.28
CA ILE A 183 19.05 8.59 0.12
C ILE A 183 19.88 8.20 -1.11
N TYR A 184 19.24 7.79 -2.20
CA TYR A 184 19.89 7.41 -3.44
C TYR A 184 20.72 8.57 -4.01
N ASP A 185 20.16 9.76 -4.11
CA ASP A 185 20.84 10.97 -4.59
C ASP A 185 22.11 11.26 -3.76
N ARG A 186 22.03 11.13 -2.41
CA ARG A 186 23.20 11.35 -1.55
C ARG A 186 24.31 10.33 -1.80
N VAL A 187 23.94 9.10 -2.11
CA VAL A 187 24.90 8.07 -2.49
C VAL A 187 25.55 8.38 -3.84
N GLU A 188 24.77 8.83 -4.83
CA GLU A 188 25.29 9.18 -6.16
C GLU A 188 26.29 10.33 -6.12
N VAL A 189 26.04 11.34 -5.28
CA VAL A 189 26.96 12.48 -5.11
C VAL A 189 28.05 12.25 -4.05
N LEU A 190 28.20 11.00 -3.57
CA LEU A 190 29.20 10.56 -2.59
C LEU A 190 29.09 11.22 -1.21
N GLU A 191 27.94 11.78 -0.87
CA GLU A 191 27.63 12.37 0.45
C GLU A 191 27.21 11.29 1.45
N TYR A 192 28.05 10.29 1.69
CA TYR A 192 27.75 9.11 2.49
C TYR A 192 27.33 9.42 3.94
N THR A 193 27.84 10.49 4.53
CA THR A 193 27.44 10.88 5.90
C THR A 193 25.97 11.22 5.97
N GLN A 194 25.45 11.95 4.99
CA GLN A 194 24.03 12.33 4.92
C GLN A 194 23.16 11.13 4.57
N ALA A 195 23.59 10.32 3.60
CA ALA A 195 22.93 9.06 3.24
C ALA A 195 22.81 8.14 4.46
N HIS A 196 23.87 8.04 5.29
CA HIS A 196 23.89 7.23 6.49
C HIS A 196 22.88 7.74 7.55
N ILE A 197 22.82 9.03 7.80
CA ILE A 197 21.87 9.63 8.75
C ILE A 197 20.43 9.34 8.34
N LEU A 198 20.08 9.58 7.06
CA LEU A 198 18.74 9.33 6.54
C LEU A 198 18.37 7.84 6.59
N SER A 199 19.30 6.97 6.18
CA SER A 199 19.09 5.52 6.18
C SER A 199 18.95 4.97 7.61
N ALA A 200 19.79 5.41 8.55
CA ALA A 200 19.68 5.01 9.96
C ALA A 200 18.36 5.49 10.58
N GLY A 201 17.94 6.73 10.27
CA GLY A 201 16.66 7.27 10.69
C GLY A 201 15.48 6.45 10.17
N LEU A 202 15.47 6.11 8.88
CA LEU A 202 14.43 5.28 8.26
C LEU A 202 14.41 3.86 8.83
N LEU A 203 15.58 3.26 9.04
CA LEU A 203 15.72 1.93 9.65
C LEU A 203 15.15 1.91 11.06
N LEU A 204 15.55 2.88 11.89
CA LEU A 204 15.07 2.98 13.28
C LEU A 204 13.55 3.19 13.31
N PHE A 205 13.03 4.09 12.48
CA PHE A 205 11.60 4.35 12.38
C PHE A 205 10.82 3.10 11.97
N SER A 206 11.26 2.40 10.94
CA SER A 206 10.64 1.16 10.45
C SER A 206 10.68 0.06 11.52
N PHE A 207 11.83 -0.09 12.21
CA PHE A 207 11.98 -1.05 13.31
C PHE A 207 11.01 -0.75 14.45
N LEU A 208 10.87 0.51 14.86
CA LEU A 208 9.97 0.90 15.95
C LEU A 208 8.49 0.66 15.58
N ILE A 209 8.10 0.93 14.33
CA ILE A 209 6.75 0.62 13.85
C ILE A 209 6.50 -0.89 13.95
N LEU A 210 7.38 -1.71 13.38
CA LEU A 210 7.23 -3.16 13.42
C LEU A 210 7.21 -3.70 14.85
N LEU A 211 8.10 -3.23 15.71
CA LEU A 211 8.15 -3.62 17.12
C LEU A 211 6.83 -3.30 17.83
N THR A 212 6.30 -2.10 17.60
CA THR A 212 5.02 -1.67 18.19
C THR A 212 3.88 -2.58 17.76
N VAL A 213 3.81 -2.87 16.46
CA VAL A 213 2.76 -3.72 15.90
C VAL A 213 2.84 -5.15 16.40
N TYR A 214 4.03 -5.76 16.38
CA TYR A 214 4.20 -7.11 16.90
C TYR A 214 3.87 -7.18 18.39
N SER A 215 4.21 -6.15 19.17
CA SER A 215 3.88 -6.07 20.59
C SER A 215 2.37 -5.98 20.84
N ILE A 216 1.64 -5.20 20.02
CA ILE A 216 0.18 -5.09 20.08
C ILE A 216 -0.48 -6.41 19.64
N ASN A 217 0.00 -6.99 18.56
CA ASN A 217 -0.56 -8.23 18.02
C ASN A 217 -0.43 -9.42 18.99
N LYS A 218 0.66 -9.47 19.76
CA LYS A 218 0.86 -10.49 20.81
C LYS A 218 -0.14 -10.35 21.97
N LYS A 219 -0.59 -9.13 22.28
CA LYS A 219 -1.51 -8.85 23.40
C LYS A 219 -3.00 -9.07 23.04
N LEU A 220 -3.35 -9.25 21.78
CA LEU A 220 -4.73 -9.51 21.37
C LEU A 220 -5.04 -11.00 21.61
N PRO A 221 -5.89 -11.38 22.58
CA PRO A 221 -6.18 -12.78 22.87
C PRO A 221 -6.92 -13.43 21.69
N VAL A 222 -6.49 -14.65 21.33
CA VAL A 222 -7.28 -15.53 20.45
C VAL A 222 -8.31 -16.20 21.33
N HIS A 223 -9.53 -15.73 21.32
CA HIS A 223 -10.65 -16.53 21.79
C HIS A 223 -11.07 -17.44 20.63
N VAL A 224 -10.51 -18.63 20.61
CA VAL A 224 -11.06 -19.78 19.86
C VAL A 224 -11.80 -20.58 20.91
N SER A 225 -13.10 -20.43 20.93
CA SER A 225 -14.01 -21.37 21.61
C SER A 225 -14.56 -22.33 20.58
#